data_13e1b1e1692106507e339d6bab756c69
#
_entry.id   13e1b1e1692106507e339d6bab756c69
#
_cell.length_a   1.000
_cell.length_b   1.000
_cell.length_c   1.000
_cell.angle_alpha   90.00
_cell.angle_beta   90.00
_cell.angle_gamma   90.00
#
_symmetry.space_group_name_H-M   'P 1'
#
loop_
_entity.id
_entity.type
_entity.pdbx_description
1 polymer ?
#
loop_
_entity_poly.entity_id
_entity_poly.type
_entity_poly.pdbx_seq_one_letter_code
_entity_poly.pdbx_strand_id
1 'polypeptide(L)'
;MNAHSPVVFFHAPHSRSSVARALLEELGAPYDLVALNLKAGEQRTSDYLAINPMGKVPAIRHEDVLITEQSAILMYLADLYPEKNLAPSMGDPLRGAYLRWMVFYGSCFEPAMMDFSQKREPVPPMQCGYGDYDSVMQVLAAQLRHGPWLLGGRFSAADVLWGGALNYGLMFKLVPDWPVFRDYAQRVQTRPAIRRAFEMDEALAAAQARELDEALAA
;
A
#
# COMPACT_ATOMS: atom_id res chain seq x y z
N MET A 1 3.31 6.36 -28.02
CA MET A 1 3.34 5.76 -26.66
C MET A 1 4.64 6.24 -26.04
N ASN A 2 4.59 7.17 -25.09
CA ASN A 2 5.77 7.50 -24.31
C ASN A 2 6.07 6.28 -23.41
N ALA A 3 7.05 5.49 -23.79
CA ALA A 3 7.55 4.42 -22.95
C ALA A 3 8.32 5.11 -21.80
N HIS A 4 7.71 5.17 -20.62
CA HIS A 4 8.43 5.57 -19.42
C HIS A 4 9.54 4.56 -19.13
N SER A 5 10.67 5.04 -18.62
CA SER A 5 11.73 4.17 -18.13
C SER A 5 11.16 3.26 -17.04
N PRO A 6 11.56 1.98 -16.97
CA PRO A 6 11.15 1.11 -15.87
C PRO A 6 11.58 1.70 -14.53
N VAL A 7 10.72 1.58 -13.52
CA VAL A 7 11.09 1.95 -12.15
C VAL A 7 11.84 0.79 -11.50
N VAL A 8 12.90 1.06 -10.75
CA VAL A 8 13.49 0.09 -9.83
C VAL A 8 12.60 0.01 -8.59
N PHE A 9 12.06 -1.17 -8.30
CA PHE A 9 11.11 -1.38 -7.21
C PHE A 9 11.72 -2.24 -6.11
N PHE A 10 11.97 -1.63 -4.95
CA PHE A 10 12.45 -2.29 -3.74
C PHE A 10 11.27 -2.86 -2.96
N HIS A 11 11.25 -4.18 -2.83
CA HIS A 11 10.07 -4.90 -2.40
C HIS A 11 10.42 -6.07 -1.47
N ALA A 12 9.49 -6.38 -0.58
CA ALA A 12 9.48 -7.64 0.17
C ALA A 12 8.06 -8.19 0.19
N PRO A 13 7.87 -9.50 0.00
CA PRO A 13 6.55 -10.11 0.06
C PRO A 13 5.95 -9.98 1.47
N HIS A 14 4.63 -10.04 1.57
CA HIS A 14 3.87 -9.94 2.82
C HIS A 14 4.16 -8.65 3.60
N SER A 15 4.42 -7.57 2.90
CA SER A 15 4.68 -6.25 3.47
C SER A 15 3.78 -5.18 2.81
N ARG A 16 3.92 -3.94 3.24
CA ARG A 16 3.24 -2.81 2.60
C ARG A 16 3.61 -2.63 1.13
N SER A 17 4.76 -3.15 0.72
CA SER A 17 5.17 -3.08 -0.69
C SER A 17 4.35 -3.98 -1.62
N SER A 18 3.64 -4.99 -1.10
CA SER A 18 2.68 -5.80 -1.87
C SER A 18 1.58 -4.95 -2.52
N VAL A 19 1.15 -3.88 -1.87
CA VAL A 19 0.16 -2.94 -2.42
C VAL A 19 0.76 -2.10 -3.56
N ALA A 20 2.02 -1.70 -3.45
CA ALA A 20 2.70 -1.00 -4.55
C ALA A 20 2.88 -1.92 -5.76
N ARG A 21 3.21 -3.21 -5.54
CA ARG A 21 3.25 -4.22 -6.59
C ARG A 21 1.88 -4.37 -7.26
N ALA A 22 0.80 -4.46 -6.47
CA ALA A 22 -0.56 -4.54 -6.99
C ALA A 22 -0.92 -3.35 -7.89
N LEU A 23 -0.46 -2.14 -7.56
CA LEU A 23 -0.65 -0.98 -8.43
C LEU A 23 0.18 -1.06 -9.71
N LEU A 24 1.44 -1.50 -9.64
CA LEU A 24 2.27 -1.70 -10.84
C LEU A 24 1.61 -2.69 -11.81
N GLU A 25 1.04 -3.78 -11.29
CA GLU A 25 0.28 -4.76 -12.09
C GLU A 25 -1.02 -4.18 -12.68
N GLU A 26 -1.76 -3.34 -11.93
CA GLU A 26 -2.95 -2.65 -12.44
C GLU A 26 -2.61 -1.63 -13.54
N LEU A 27 -1.47 -0.98 -13.44
CA LEU A 27 -0.95 -0.07 -14.44
C LEU A 27 -0.42 -0.83 -15.68
N GLY A 28 -0.01 -2.10 -15.52
CA GLY A 28 0.77 -2.81 -16.51
C GLY A 28 2.12 -2.11 -16.75
N ALA A 29 2.66 -1.50 -15.70
CA ALA A 29 3.91 -0.74 -15.74
C ALA A 29 5.11 -1.69 -15.71
N PRO A 30 6.15 -1.49 -16.54
CA PRO A 30 7.39 -2.22 -16.42
C PRO A 30 8.15 -1.77 -15.15
N TYR A 31 8.75 -2.74 -14.45
CA TYR A 31 9.60 -2.45 -13.30
C TYR A 31 10.72 -3.49 -13.15
N ASP A 32 11.85 -3.04 -12.61
CA ASP A 32 12.97 -3.88 -12.23
C ASP A 32 12.84 -4.19 -10.73
N LEU A 33 12.61 -5.46 -10.38
CA LEU A 33 12.39 -5.89 -9.01
C LEU A 33 13.72 -6.06 -8.27
N VAL A 34 13.87 -5.37 -7.15
CA VAL A 34 14.89 -5.64 -6.13
C VAL A 34 14.18 -6.22 -4.90
N ALA A 35 14.20 -7.55 -4.81
CA ALA A 35 13.58 -8.26 -3.69
C ALA A 35 14.48 -8.20 -2.46
N LEU A 36 13.88 -7.94 -1.30
CA LEU A 36 14.54 -7.92 0.01
C LEU A 36 13.94 -9.01 0.89
N ASN A 37 14.79 -9.82 1.53
CA ASN A 37 14.36 -10.76 2.54
C ASN A 37 14.37 -10.09 3.93
N LEU A 38 13.18 -9.67 4.39
CA LEU A 38 13.06 -8.99 5.70
C LEU A 38 13.40 -9.90 6.88
N LYS A 39 13.21 -11.23 6.74
CA LYS A 39 13.57 -12.20 7.78
C LYS A 39 15.09 -12.37 7.90
N ALA A 40 15.81 -12.24 6.77
CA ALA A 40 17.26 -12.21 6.75
C ALA A 40 17.85 -10.86 7.20
N GLY A 41 17.02 -9.84 7.39
CA GLY A 41 17.46 -8.51 7.84
C GLY A 41 18.02 -7.63 6.73
N GLU A 42 17.82 -7.96 5.45
CA GLU A 42 18.41 -7.25 4.31
C GLU A 42 18.03 -5.77 4.25
N GLN A 43 16.85 -5.38 4.77
CA GLN A 43 16.45 -3.99 4.90
C GLN A 43 17.30 -3.17 5.90
N ARG A 44 18.20 -3.83 6.64
CA ARG A 44 19.11 -3.21 7.62
C ARG A 44 20.58 -3.26 7.20
N THR A 45 20.88 -3.79 6.03
CA THR A 45 22.24 -3.76 5.47
C THR A 45 22.65 -2.33 5.12
N SER A 46 23.97 -2.05 5.15
CA SER A 46 24.54 -0.76 4.75
C SER A 46 24.08 -0.34 3.36
N ASP A 47 24.02 -1.28 2.42
CA ASP A 47 23.68 -1.03 1.03
C ASP A 47 22.23 -0.57 0.88
N TYR A 48 21.29 -1.23 1.57
CA TYR A 48 19.90 -0.77 1.52
C TYR A 48 19.67 0.49 2.34
N LEU A 49 20.34 0.66 3.47
CA LEU A 49 20.25 1.90 4.27
C LEU A 49 20.82 3.11 3.53
N ALA A 50 21.76 2.92 2.61
CA ALA A 50 22.22 3.98 1.71
C ALA A 50 21.15 4.39 0.67
N ILE A 51 20.21 3.48 0.34
CA ILE A 51 19.06 3.76 -0.52
C ILE A 51 17.93 4.38 0.30
N ASN A 52 17.46 3.67 1.34
CA ASN A 52 16.42 4.16 2.24
C ASN A 52 16.89 4.11 3.70
N PRO A 53 17.31 5.25 4.28
CA PRO A 53 17.80 5.29 5.67
C PRO A 53 16.81 4.82 6.72
N MET A 54 15.50 4.83 6.43
CA MET A 54 14.47 4.26 7.30
C MET A 54 14.50 2.73 7.33
N GLY A 55 15.14 2.08 6.36
CA GLY A 55 15.18 0.62 6.23
C GLY A 55 13.78 0.04 6.08
N LYS A 56 12.93 0.66 5.26
CA LYS A 56 11.54 0.26 5.01
C LYS A 56 11.29 0.03 3.52
N VAL A 57 10.31 -0.83 3.24
CA VAL A 57 9.72 -1.03 1.91
C VAL A 57 8.23 -0.67 1.98
N PRO A 58 7.63 -0.21 0.86
CA PRO A 58 8.20 0.00 -0.46
C PRO A 58 9.13 1.20 -0.56
N ALA A 59 10.04 1.13 -1.53
CA ALA A 59 10.71 2.27 -2.13
C ALA A 59 10.77 2.06 -3.65
N ILE A 60 10.77 3.13 -4.42
CA ILE A 60 11.02 3.07 -5.85
C ILE A 60 12.10 4.08 -6.23
N ARG A 61 12.87 3.75 -7.26
CA ARG A 61 13.74 4.72 -7.94
C ARG A 61 13.31 4.81 -9.39
N HIS A 62 12.98 6.02 -9.82
CA HIS A 62 12.67 6.33 -11.20
C HIS A 62 13.66 7.38 -11.70
N GLU A 63 14.44 7.01 -12.70
CA GLU A 63 15.61 7.78 -13.10
C GLU A 63 16.55 8.03 -11.89
N ASP A 64 16.83 9.29 -11.55
CA ASP A 64 17.69 9.67 -10.42
C ASP A 64 16.91 9.99 -9.14
N VAL A 65 15.58 9.81 -9.13
CA VAL A 65 14.72 10.16 -7.99
C VAL A 65 14.33 8.93 -7.20
N LEU A 66 14.67 8.92 -5.91
CA LEU A 66 14.16 7.96 -4.95
C LEU A 66 12.82 8.48 -4.37
N ILE A 67 11.82 7.61 -4.34
CA ILE A 67 10.52 7.89 -3.74
C ILE A 67 10.26 6.83 -2.69
N THR A 68 9.98 7.25 -1.48
CA THR A 68 9.53 6.44 -0.35
C THR A 68 8.09 6.79 0.02
N GLU A 69 7.57 6.25 1.10
CA GLU A 69 6.20 6.39 1.57
C GLU A 69 5.16 5.79 0.59
N GLN A 70 4.47 4.78 1.06
CA GLN A 70 3.51 4.01 0.24
C GLN A 70 2.52 4.90 -0.51
N SER A 71 1.87 5.85 0.16
CA SER A 71 0.91 6.75 -0.48
C SER A 71 1.55 7.62 -1.57
N ALA A 72 2.77 8.13 -1.33
CA ALA A 72 3.50 8.95 -2.29
C ALA A 72 3.88 8.12 -3.53
N ILE A 73 4.35 6.89 -3.33
CA ILE A 73 4.69 5.96 -4.42
C ILE A 73 3.44 5.68 -5.28
N LEU A 74 2.30 5.37 -4.64
CA LEU A 74 1.08 5.07 -5.38
C LEU A 74 0.55 6.29 -6.15
N MET A 75 0.60 7.48 -5.56
CA MET A 75 0.22 8.72 -6.26
C MET A 75 1.13 8.99 -7.45
N TYR A 76 2.45 8.88 -7.25
CA TYR A 76 3.43 9.10 -8.29
C TYR A 76 3.25 8.14 -9.47
N LEU A 77 3.13 6.85 -9.19
CA LEU A 77 2.94 5.83 -10.23
C LEU A 77 1.64 6.04 -11.00
N ALA A 78 0.53 6.36 -10.32
CA ALA A 78 -0.74 6.61 -10.98
C ALA A 78 -0.73 7.88 -11.83
N ASP A 79 0.01 8.92 -11.43
CA ASP A 79 0.20 10.15 -12.21
C ASP A 79 1.19 9.95 -13.39
N LEU A 80 2.15 9.02 -13.26
CA LEU A 80 3.11 8.68 -14.32
C LEU A 80 2.42 7.98 -15.52
N TYR A 81 1.32 7.26 -15.28
CA TYR A 81 0.54 6.55 -16.29
C TYR A 81 -0.89 7.10 -16.40
N PRO A 82 -1.07 8.37 -16.84
CA PRO A 82 -2.38 9.04 -16.85
C PRO A 82 -3.41 8.35 -17.76
N GLU A 83 -2.96 7.65 -18.80
CA GLU A 83 -3.83 6.89 -19.72
C GLU A 83 -4.52 5.71 -19.04
N LYS A 84 -4.03 5.24 -17.90
CA LYS A 84 -4.64 4.18 -17.09
C LYS A 84 -5.80 4.67 -16.23
N ASN A 85 -5.94 6.00 -16.09
CA ASN A 85 -7.01 6.64 -15.33
C ASN A 85 -7.14 6.18 -13.88
N LEU A 86 -6.02 5.81 -13.24
CA LEU A 86 -5.99 5.40 -11.83
C LEU A 86 -5.77 6.57 -10.86
N ALA A 87 -5.51 7.79 -11.35
CA ALA A 87 -5.57 9.02 -10.58
C ALA A 87 -6.47 10.04 -11.31
N PRO A 88 -7.30 10.80 -10.58
CA PRO A 88 -7.95 11.97 -11.16
C PRO A 88 -6.90 13.00 -11.58
N SER A 89 -7.01 13.57 -12.78
CA SER A 89 -6.08 14.60 -13.27
C SER A 89 -6.12 15.88 -12.39
N MET A 90 -5.14 16.77 -12.55
CA MET A 90 -5.03 17.99 -11.74
C MET A 90 -6.28 18.89 -11.78
N GLY A 91 -7.03 18.93 -12.88
CA GLY A 91 -8.25 19.68 -13.02
C GLY A 91 -9.54 18.91 -12.71
N ASP A 92 -9.44 17.64 -12.37
CA ASP A 92 -10.60 16.79 -12.09
C ASP A 92 -11.22 17.16 -10.71
N PRO A 93 -12.54 17.36 -10.61
CA PRO A 93 -13.20 17.64 -9.33
C PRO A 93 -12.94 16.60 -8.23
N LEU A 94 -12.63 15.37 -8.59
CA LEU A 94 -12.32 14.30 -7.64
C LEU A 94 -10.86 14.33 -7.14
N ARG A 95 -9.99 15.17 -7.70
CA ARG A 95 -8.57 15.20 -7.33
C ARG A 95 -8.37 15.51 -5.84
N GLY A 96 -9.11 16.47 -5.30
CA GLY A 96 -9.02 16.80 -3.87
C GLY A 96 -9.42 15.64 -2.96
N ALA A 97 -10.51 14.94 -3.29
CA ALA A 97 -10.94 13.77 -2.54
C ALA A 97 -9.93 12.62 -2.63
N TYR A 98 -9.35 12.38 -3.82
CA TYR A 98 -8.30 11.40 -4.02
C TYR A 98 -7.08 11.68 -3.12
N LEU A 99 -6.54 12.90 -3.19
CA LEU A 99 -5.40 13.30 -2.35
C LEU A 99 -5.70 13.18 -0.86
N ARG A 100 -6.90 13.61 -0.43
CA ARG A 100 -7.34 13.46 0.96
C ARG A 100 -7.24 12.01 1.43
N TRP A 101 -7.77 11.06 0.65
CA TRP A 101 -7.79 9.66 1.05
C TRP A 101 -6.40 9.00 0.99
N MET A 102 -5.55 9.42 0.07
CA MET A 102 -4.15 8.97 0.04
C MET A 102 -3.39 9.43 1.28
N VAL A 103 -3.57 10.69 1.69
CA VAL A 103 -2.93 11.25 2.90
C VAL A 103 -3.55 10.69 4.18
N PHE A 104 -4.89 10.54 4.23
CA PHE A 104 -5.61 10.02 5.40
C PHE A 104 -5.11 8.61 5.80
N TYR A 105 -4.70 7.81 4.85
CA TYR A 105 -4.11 6.51 5.12
C TYR A 105 -2.89 6.62 6.05
N GLY A 106 -1.88 7.35 5.66
CA GLY A 106 -0.62 7.45 6.42
C GLY A 106 -0.70 8.35 7.66
N SER A 107 -1.57 9.39 7.62
CA SER A 107 -1.67 10.37 8.71
C SER A 107 -2.68 9.99 9.79
N CYS A 108 -3.68 9.19 9.47
CA CYS A 108 -4.76 8.86 10.40
C CYS A 108 -4.96 7.34 10.56
N PHE A 109 -5.20 6.61 9.45
CA PHE A 109 -5.60 5.21 9.54
C PHE A 109 -4.48 4.31 10.03
N GLU A 110 -3.31 4.39 9.45
CA GLU A 110 -2.19 3.52 9.80
C GLU A 110 -1.70 3.76 11.24
N PRO A 111 -1.49 5.01 11.71
CA PRO A 111 -1.16 5.26 13.10
C PRO A 111 -2.23 4.75 14.08
N ALA A 112 -3.51 5.01 13.81
CA ALA A 112 -4.61 4.53 14.65
C ALA A 112 -4.64 2.99 14.74
N MET A 113 -4.48 2.31 13.60
CA MET A 113 -4.43 0.84 13.54
C MET A 113 -3.21 0.30 14.30
N MET A 114 -2.05 0.93 14.19
CA MET A 114 -0.83 0.51 14.90
C MET A 114 -0.93 0.74 16.40
N ASP A 115 -1.49 1.86 16.85
CA ASP A 115 -1.70 2.12 18.27
C ASP A 115 -2.71 1.12 18.85
N PHE A 116 -3.79 0.81 18.13
CA PHE A 116 -4.73 -0.25 18.50
C PHE A 116 -4.04 -1.62 18.61
N SER A 117 -3.21 -1.99 17.63
CA SER A 117 -2.49 -3.28 17.63
C SER A 117 -1.54 -3.44 18.82
N GLN A 118 -0.93 -2.35 19.23
CA GLN A 118 0.03 -2.30 20.34
C GLN A 118 -0.64 -2.03 21.69
N LYS A 119 -1.97 -1.89 21.74
CA LYS A 119 -2.75 -1.58 22.95
C LYS A 119 -2.21 -0.34 23.67
N ARG A 120 -1.83 0.68 22.88
CA ARG A 120 -1.36 1.94 23.47
C ARG A 120 -2.47 2.63 24.22
N GLU A 121 -2.13 3.20 25.37
CA GLU A 121 -3.07 4.00 26.15
C GLU A 121 -3.57 5.19 25.31
N PRO A 122 -4.88 5.42 25.24
CA PRO A 122 -5.44 6.54 24.51
C PRO A 122 -4.98 7.86 25.10
N VAL A 123 -4.59 8.80 24.25
CA VAL A 123 -4.36 10.20 24.63
C VAL A 123 -5.59 11.04 24.31
N PRO A 124 -5.79 12.22 24.94
CA PRO A 124 -6.91 13.09 24.59
C PRO A 124 -6.93 13.38 23.08
N PRO A 125 -8.09 13.28 22.38
CA PRO A 125 -8.17 13.44 20.93
C PRO A 125 -7.57 14.74 20.38
N MET A 126 -7.62 15.82 21.15
CA MET A 126 -6.98 17.11 20.78
C MET A 126 -5.45 17.03 20.69
N GLN A 127 -4.83 16.05 21.35
CA GLN A 127 -3.37 15.85 21.37
C GLN A 127 -2.93 14.77 20.37
N CYS A 128 -3.90 14.06 19.75
CA CYS A 128 -3.66 13.00 18.78
C CYS A 128 -3.98 13.48 17.37
N GLY A 129 -3.02 13.40 16.43
CA GLY A 129 -3.19 13.89 15.07
C GLY A 129 -4.31 13.20 14.29
N TYR A 130 -4.67 11.96 14.64
CA TYR A 130 -5.79 11.23 14.04
C TYR A 130 -7.07 11.24 14.89
N GLY A 131 -7.03 11.86 16.09
CA GLY A 131 -8.15 11.87 17.03
C GLY A 131 -8.24 10.57 17.83
N ASP A 132 -9.10 9.65 17.41
CA ASP A 132 -9.26 8.34 18.02
C ASP A 132 -9.53 7.26 16.95
N TYR A 133 -9.28 6.01 17.32
CA TYR A 133 -9.42 4.85 16.42
C TYR A 133 -10.86 4.69 15.90
N ASP A 134 -11.86 4.82 16.76
CA ASP A 134 -13.26 4.60 16.38
C ASP A 134 -13.73 5.65 15.36
N SER A 135 -13.34 6.90 15.55
CA SER A 135 -13.63 7.98 14.60
C SER A 135 -13.00 7.73 13.25
N VAL A 136 -11.75 7.27 13.20
CA VAL A 136 -11.06 6.91 11.94
C VAL A 136 -11.81 5.81 11.19
N MET A 137 -12.20 4.73 11.91
CA MET A 137 -12.93 3.61 11.29
C MET A 137 -14.32 4.03 10.81
N GLN A 138 -15.04 4.84 11.57
CA GLN A 138 -16.37 5.34 11.19
C GLN A 138 -16.32 6.26 9.97
N VAL A 139 -15.33 7.16 9.89
CA VAL A 139 -15.14 8.06 8.74
C VAL A 139 -14.87 7.27 7.46
N LEU A 140 -14.03 6.25 7.53
CA LEU A 140 -13.76 5.37 6.39
C LEU A 140 -15.02 4.57 6.00
N ALA A 141 -15.70 3.95 6.96
CA ALA A 141 -16.91 3.19 6.71
C ALA A 141 -18.02 4.05 6.11
N ALA A 142 -18.19 5.29 6.56
CA ALA A 142 -19.15 6.24 5.98
C ALA A 142 -18.84 6.51 4.51
N GLN A 143 -17.58 6.77 4.17
CA GLN A 143 -17.16 6.99 2.79
C GLN A 143 -17.46 5.79 1.89
N LEU A 144 -17.13 4.58 2.34
CA LEU A 144 -17.29 3.37 1.54
C LEU A 144 -18.77 2.98 1.26
N ARG A 145 -19.73 3.61 1.96
CA ARG A 145 -21.17 3.45 1.67
C ARG A 145 -21.65 4.27 0.47
N HIS A 146 -20.87 5.22 -0.02
CA HIS A 146 -21.26 6.11 -1.11
C HIS A 146 -21.07 5.52 -2.52
N GLY A 147 -20.54 4.33 -2.63
CA GLY A 147 -20.37 3.69 -3.94
C GLY A 147 -19.49 2.45 -3.87
N PRO A 148 -19.29 1.78 -5.03
CA PRO A 148 -18.45 0.58 -5.08
C PRO A 148 -16.97 0.89 -4.79
N TRP A 149 -16.53 2.13 -5.04
CA TRP A 149 -15.15 2.56 -4.90
C TRP A 149 -15.03 3.77 -3.99
N LEU A 150 -13.84 4.03 -3.52
CA LEU A 150 -13.57 5.13 -2.59
C LEU A 150 -13.97 6.52 -3.16
N LEU A 151 -13.84 6.69 -4.46
CA LEU A 151 -14.28 7.90 -5.18
C LEU A 151 -15.67 7.73 -5.84
N GLY A 152 -16.55 6.95 -5.26
CA GLY A 152 -17.87 6.68 -5.79
C GLY A 152 -17.86 5.62 -6.90
N GLY A 153 -18.14 6.01 -8.14
CA GLY A 153 -18.19 5.08 -9.28
C GLY A 153 -16.84 4.78 -9.94
N ARG A 154 -15.77 5.49 -9.56
CA ARG A 154 -14.47 5.44 -10.23
C ARG A 154 -13.42 4.71 -9.40
N PHE A 155 -12.92 3.58 -9.93
CA PHE A 155 -11.76 2.89 -9.38
C PHE A 155 -10.48 3.72 -9.57
N SER A 156 -9.58 3.72 -8.59
CA SER A 156 -8.36 4.50 -8.58
C SER A 156 -7.24 3.81 -7.78
N ALA A 157 -6.04 4.37 -7.80
CA ALA A 157 -4.93 3.92 -6.96
C ALA A 157 -5.26 4.01 -5.45
N ALA A 158 -6.19 4.90 -5.06
CA ALA A 158 -6.69 4.93 -3.69
C ALA A 158 -7.42 3.63 -3.31
N ASP A 159 -8.15 3.00 -4.25
CA ASP A 159 -8.81 1.73 -3.98
C ASP A 159 -7.81 0.58 -3.85
N VAL A 160 -6.71 0.61 -4.61
CA VAL A 160 -5.61 -0.37 -4.44
C VAL A 160 -5.02 -0.25 -3.05
N LEU A 161 -4.73 0.98 -2.59
CA LEU A 161 -4.22 1.26 -1.24
C LEU A 161 -5.18 0.75 -0.16
N TRP A 162 -6.42 1.22 -0.20
CA TRP A 162 -7.40 0.95 0.84
C TRP A 162 -7.91 -0.49 0.85
N GLY A 163 -8.03 -1.10 -0.33
CA GLY A 163 -8.38 -2.52 -0.43
C GLY A 163 -7.30 -3.43 0.17
N GLY A 164 -6.02 -3.13 -0.09
CA GLY A 164 -4.91 -3.83 0.54
C GLY A 164 -4.84 -3.62 2.05
N ALA A 165 -5.01 -2.37 2.49
CA ALA A 165 -5.00 -1.99 3.90
C ALA A 165 -6.13 -2.67 4.70
N LEU A 166 -7.36 -2.66 4.17
CA LEU A 166 -8.50 -3.31 4.81
C LEU A 166 -8.38 -4.84 4.79
N ASN A 167 -7.89 -5.42 3.70
CA ASN A 167 -7.64 -6.86 3.65
C ASN A 167 -6.65 -7.30 4.74
N TYR A 168 -5.53 -6.57 4.88
CA TYR A 168 -4.55 -6.79 5.94
C TYR A 168 -5.16 -6.58 7.33
N GLY A 169 -5.87 -5.47 7.52
CA GLY A 169 -6.52 -5.13 8.80
C GLY A 169 -7.55 -6.16 9.25
N LEU A 170 -8.35 -6.71 8.33
CA LEU A 170 -9.32 -7.78 8.61
C LEU A 170 -8.61 -9.10 8.95
N MET A 171 -7.57 -9.48 8.18
CA MET A 171 -6.80 -10.70 8.39
C MET A 171 -6.19 -10.77 9.80
N PHE A 172 -5.63 -9.65 10.27
CA PHE A 172 -4.98 -9.54 11.57
C PHE A 172 -5.89 -8.99 12.68
N LYS A 173 -7.20 -8.80 12.39
CA LYS A 173 -8.20 -8.27 13.35
C LYS A 173 -7.81 -6.89 13.90
N LEU A 174 -7.21 -6.06 13.07
CA LEU A 174 -6.77 -4.70 13.38
C LEU A 174 -7.80 -3.64 12.98
N VAL A 175 -8.85 -4.05 12.28
CA VAL A 175 -10.01 -3.22 11.93
C VAL A 175 -11.28 -3.97 12.28
N PRO A 176 -12.40 -3.26 12.51
CA PRO A 176 -13.68 -3.90 12.79
C PRO A 176 -14.15 -4.78 11.62
N ASP A 177 -14.68 -5.95 11.94
CA ASP A 177 -15.22 -6.88 10.95
C ASP A 177 -16.64 -6.43 10.48
N TRP A 178 -16.69 -5.23 9.89
CA TRP A 178 -17.94 -4.69 9.36
C TRP A 178 -18.16 -5.13 7.91
N PRO A 179 -19.42 -5.43 7.51
CA PRO A 179 -19.73 -5.83 6.13
C PRO A 179 -19.17 -4.87 5.08
N VAL A 180 -19.27 -3.56 5.31
CA VAL A 180 -18.75 -2.55 4.37
C VAL A 180 -17.24 -2.67 4.12
N PHE A 181 -16.46 -3.08 5.12
CA PHE A 181 -15.03 -3.30 4.96
C PHE A 181 -14.73 -4.63 4.25
N ARG A 182 -15.43 -5.71 4.62
CA ARG A 182 -15.28 -7.02 3.94
C ARG A 182 -15.62 -6.93 2.46
N ASP A 183 -16.82 -6.38 2.16
CA ASP A 183 -17.31 -6.31 0.78
C ASP A 183 -16.40 -5.45 -0.10
N TYR A 184 -15.89 -4.35 0.45
CA TYR A 184 -14.96 -3.49 -0.27
C TYR A 184 -13.61 -4.17 -0.47
N ALA A 185 -13.00 -4.72 0.58
CA ALA A 185 -11.74 -5.44 0.47
C ALA A 185 -11.84 -6.60 -0.53
N GLN A 186 -12.88 -7.41 -0.45
CA GLN A 186 -13.12 -8.51 -1.37
C GLN A 186 -13.24 -8.04 -2.83
N ARG A 187 -13.98 -6.93 -3.07
CA ARG A 187 -14.14 -6.37 -4.43
C ARG A 187 -12.79 -5.96 -5.01
N VAL A 188 -11.91 -5.36 -4.22
CA VAL A 188 -10.56 -5.01 -4.66
C VAL A 188 -9.73 -6.26 -4.90
N GLN A 189 -9.73 -7.22 -3.95
CA GLN A 189 -8.92 -8.44 -4.05
C GLN A 189 -9.30 -9.36 -5.22
N THR A 190 -10.53 -9.28 -5.71
CA THR A 190 -10.97 -10.08 -6.89
C THR A 190 -10.48 -9.54 -8.23
N ARG A 191 -9.86 -8.36 -8.27
CA ARG A 191 -9.33 -7.81 -9.53
C ARG A 191 -8.15 -8.66 -10.04
N PRO A 192 -8.12 -8.97 -11.35
CA PRO A 192 -7.12 -9.89 -11.91
C PRO A 192 -5.66 -9.46 -11.66
N ALA A 193 -5.37 -8.17 -11.80
CA ALA A 193 -4.02 -7.64 -11.61
C ALA A 193 -3.58 -7.75 -10.12
N ILE A 194 -4.48 -7.45 -9.20
CA ILE A 194 -4.22 -7.56 -7.76
C ILE A 194 -3.98 -9.03 -7.37
N ARG A 195 -4.80 -9.94 -7.88
CA ARG A 195 -4.59 -11.38 -7.65
C ARG A 195 -3.23 -11.85 -8.15
N ARG A 196 -2.84 -11.47 -9.38
CA ARG A 196 -1.51 -11.80 -9.91
C ARG A 196 -0.39 -11.28 -9.00
N ALA A 197 -0.48 -10.04 -8.52
CA ALA A 197 0.51 -9.48 -7.62
C ALA A 197 0.66 -10.31 -6.33
N PHE A 198 -0.44 -10.76 -5.75
CA PHE A 198 -0.41 -11.65 -4.58
C PHE A 198 0.18 -13.03 -4.89
N GLU A 199 -0.19 -13.64 -6.01
CA GLU A 199 0.38 -14.93 -6.44
C GLU A 199 1.89 -14.84 -6.65
N MET A 200 2.38 -13.72 -7.20
CA MET A 200 3.82 -13.45 -7.35
C MET A 200 4.50 -13.24 -6.00
N ASP A 201 3.82 -12.61 -5.03
CA ASP A 201 4.33 -12.41 -3.67
C ASP A 201 4.44 -13.75 -2.91
N GLU A 202 3.45 -14.62 -3.03
CA GLU A 202 3.49 -15.95 -2.43
C GLU A 202 4.64 -16.80 -3.01
N ALA A 203 4.85 -16.75 -4.32
CA ALA A 203 5.95 -17.45 -4.96
C ALA A 203 7.32 -16.93 -4.48
N LEU A 204 7.47 -15.61 -4.36
CA LEU A 204 8.69 -14.97 -3.85
C LEU A 204 8.94 -15.33 -2.38
N ALA A 205 7.90 -15.27 -1.54
CA ALA A 205 8.00 -15.64 -0.13
C ALA A 205 8.44 -17.10 0.06
N ALA A 206 7.90 -18.01 -0.75
CA ALA A 206 8.26 -19.41 -0.73
C ALA A 206 9.72 -19.65 -1.19
N ALA A 207 10.21 -18.88 -2.16
CA ALA A 207 11.62 -18.94 -2.59
C ALA A 207 12.55 -18.46 -1.48
N GLN A 208 12.28 -17.29 -0.89
CA GLN A 208 13.07 -16.73 0.21
C GLN A 208 13.08 -17.61 1.46
N ALA A 209 12.00 -18.33 1.75
CA ALA A 209 11.97 -19.28 2.86
C ALA A 209 12.92 -20.45 2.63
N ARG A 210 12.93 -21.02 1.41
CA ARG A 210 13.86 -22.12 1.06
C ARG A 210 15.32 -21.70 1.15
N GLU A 211 15.66 -20.53 0.60
CA GLU A 211 17.03 -19.99 0.66
C GLU A 211 17.51 -19.81 2.10
N LEU A 212 16.62 -19.34 2.99
CA LEU A 212 16.95 -19.16 4.39
C LEU A 212 17.16 -20.50 5.11
N ASP A 213 16.31 -21.51 4.84
CA ASP A 213 16.43 -22.85 5.40
C ASP A 213 17.73 -23.54 4.94
N GLU A 214 18.10 -23.39 3.67
CA GLU A 214 19.35 -23.91 3.11
C GLU A 214 20.57 -23.23 3.76
N ALA A 215 20.53 -21.92 3.96
CA ALA A 215 21.61 -21.18 4.61
C ALA A 215 21.78 -21.54 6.10
N LEU A 216 20.71 -21.94 6.79
CA LEU A 216 20.77 -22.38 8.19
C LEU A 216 21.24 -23.84 8.35
N ALA A 217 21.14 -24.62 7.28
CA ALA A 217 21.56 -26.04 7.28
C ALA A 217 23.03 -26.27 6.86
N ALA A 218 23.68 -25.20 6.33
CA ALA A 218 25.07 -25.22 5.85
C ALA A 218 26.03 -24.73 6.94
#